data_c29cdeecf51606e1e00a88d1619d435e
#
_entry.id   c29cdeecf51606e1e00a88d1619d435e
#
_cell.length_a   1.000
_cell.length_b   1.000
_cell.length_c   1.000
_cell.angle_alpha   90.00
_cell.angle_beta   90.00
_cell.angle_gamma   90.00
#
_symmetry.space_group_name_H-M   'P 1'
#
loop_
_entity.id
_entity.type
_entity.pdbx_description
1 polymer ?
#
loop_
_entity_poly.entity_id
_entity_poly.type
_entity_poly.pdbx_seq_one_letter_code
_entity_poly.pdbx_strand_id
1 'polypeptide(L)'
;MLFGKIIVVTGVASGIGQRTAELAAHMGADVIGIDVVKPSHSIGTFLQGDISTQAGVDEIVNALPDGIDALCNVAGVSGAGGAALTLAINFFGLKALSEGLANKIRTGGSIINVASMA
;
A
#
# COMPACT_ATOMS: atom_id res chain seq x y z
N MET A 1 -0.21 -17.51 -11.77
CA MET A 1 -1.04 -16.35 -12.11
C MET A 1 -1.86 -15.91 -10.90
N LEU A 2 -2.28 -14.67 -10.87
CA LEU A 2 -2.92 -14.08 -9.69
C LEU A 2 -4.41 -13.80 -9.88
N PHE A 3 -5.07 -14.52 -10.77
CA PHE A 3 -6.52 -14.33 -11.02
C PHE A 3 -7.33 -14.52 -9.73
N GLY A 4 -8.22 -13.58 -9.46
CA GLY A 4 -9.07 -13.61 -8.28
C GLY A 4 -8.38 -13.17 -6.99
N LYS A 5 -7.10 -12.81 -7.04
CA LYS A 5 -6.36 -12.32 -5.88
C LYS A 5 -6.50 -10.80 -5.76
N ILE A 6 -6.75 -10.33 -4.54
CA ILE A 6 -6.81 -8.90 -4.23
C ILE A 6 -5.46 -8.50 -3.61
N ILE A 7 -4.76 -7.61 -4.29
CA ILE A 7 -3.44 -7.14 -3.85
C ILE A 7 -3.50 -5.63 -3.63
N VAL A 8 -3.19 -5.22 -2.42
CA VAL A 8 -3.13 -3.80 -2.04
C VAL A 8 -1.67 -3.36 -2.07
N VAL A 9 -1.38 -2.28 -2.78
CA VAL A 9 -0.02 -1.73 -2.92
C VAL A 9 -0.04 -0.28 -2.47
N THR A 10 0.79 0.07 -1.51
CA THR A 10 1.00 1.47 -1.12
C THR A 10 2.15 2.07 -1.91
N GLY A 11 2.09 3.38 -2.17
CA GLY A 11 3.14 4.06 -2.94
C GLY A 11 3.08 3.80 -4.43
N VAL A 12 1.88 3.72 -5.00
CA VAL A 12 1.69 3.32 -6.42
C VAL A 12 1.95 4.41 -7.44
N ALA A 13 2.09 5.66 -7.01
CA ALA A 13 2.23 6.77 -7.97
C ALA A 13 3.59 6.80 -8.66
N SER A 14 4.59 6.13 -8.15
CA SER A 14 5.94 6.12 -8.73
C SER A 14 6.79 4.95 -8.25
N GLY A 15 7.92 4.75 -8.91
CA GLY A 15 9.00 3.85 -8.47
C GLY A 15 8.58 2.39 -8.31
N ILE A 16 9.04 1.79 -7.23
CA ILE A 16 8.84 0.36 -6.95
C ILE A 16 7.36 0.02 -6.79
N GLY A 17 6.60 0.88 -6.12
CA GLY A 17 5.16 0.67 -5.92
C GLY A 17 4.39 0.62 -7.24
N GLN A 18 4.70 1.54 -8.14
CA GLN A 18 4.09 1.57 -9.47
C GLN A 18 4.41 0.29 -10.25
N ARG A 19 5.67 -0.13 -10.27
CA ARG A 19 6.08 -1.36 -10.97
C ARG A 19 5.46 -2.60 -10.34
N THR A 20 5.38 -2.65 -9.03
CA THR A 20 4.73 -3.76 -8.32
C THR A 20 3.27 -3.88 -8.72
N ALA A 21 2.55 -2.76 -8.73
CA ALA A 21 1.15 -2.73 -9.14
C ALA A 21 0.97 -3.17 -10.60
N GLU A 22 1.81 -2.67 -11.50
CA GLU A 22 1.79 -3.07 -12.91
C GLU A 22 2.00 -4.57 -13.08
N LEU A 23 3.00 -5.13 -12.43
CA LEU A 23 3.30 -6.55 -12.53
C LEU A 23 2.16 -7.42 -11.97
N ALA A 24 1.62 -7.04 -10.82
CA ALA A 24 0.49 -7.77 -10.23
C ALA A 24 -0.74 -7.74 -11.16
N ALA A 25 -1.05 -6.59 -11.74
CA ALA A 25 -2.15 -6.46 -12.69
C ALA A 25 -1.92 -7.30 -13.95
N HIS A 26 -0.72 -7.32 -14.47
CA HIS A 26 -0.37 -8.17 -15.61
C HIS A 26 -0.52 -9.67 -15.31
N MET A 27 -0.32 -10.05 -14.05
CA MET A 27 -0.51 -11.43 -13.61
C MET A 27 -1.96 -11.78 -13.30
N GLY A 28 -2.87 -10.83 -13.47
CA GLY A 28 -4.31 -11.04 -13.35
C GLY A 28 -4.90 -10.65 -12.01
N ALA A 29 -4.13 -10.07 -11.10
CA ALA A 29 -4.65 -9.65 -9.80
C ALA A 29 -5.58 -8.45 -9.90
N ASP A 30 -6.52 -8.37 -8.95
CA ASP A 30 -7.28 -7.15 -8.68
C ASP A 30 -6.41 -6.27 -7.79
N VAL A 31 -5.83 -5.23 -8.36
CA VAL A 31 -4.91 -4.34 -7.65
C VAL A 31 -5.67 -3.15 -7.09
N ILE A 32 -5.43 -2.83 -5.82
CA ILE A 32 -5.89 -1.60 -5.18
C ILE A 32 -4.63 -0.82 -4.80
N GLY A 33 -4.40 0.27 -5.48
CA GLY A 33 -3.25 1.13 -5.24
C GLY A 33 -3.57 2.29 -4.32
N ILE A 34 -2.66 2.61 -3.42
CA ILE A 34 -2.82 3.70 -2.44
C ILE A 34 -1.65 4.65 -2.57
N ASP A 35 -1.96 5.94 -2.64
CA ASP A 35 -0.94 6.99 -2.61
C ASP A 35 -1.59 8.31 -2.22
N VAL A 36 -0.80 9.26 -1.76
CA VAL A 36 -1.26 10.65 -1.54
C VAL A 36 -1.41 11.39 -2.85
N VAL A 37 -0.67 10.96 -3.87
CA VAL A 37 -0.66 11.57 -5.20
C VAL A 37 -1.32 10.61 -6.18
N LYS A 38 -2.20 11.15 -7.01
CA LYS A 38 -2.84 10.35 -8.06
C LYS A 38 -1.79 9.93 -9.10
N PRO A 39 -1.69 8.63 -9.44
CA PRO A 39 -0.75 8.18 -10.45
C PRO A 39 -1.13 8.69 -11.84
N SER A 40 -0.14 8.83 -12.72
CA SER A 40 -0.36 9.27 -14.10
C SER A 40 -1.10 8.22 -14.94
N HIS A 41 -1.00 6.95 -14.55
CA HIS A 41 -1.68 5.83 -15.20
C HIS A 41 -2.53 5.08 -14.19
N SER A 42 -3.75 4.72 -14.61
CA SER A 42 -4.61 3.88 -13.79
C SER A 42 -4.16 2.43 -13.86
N ILE A 43 -3.87 1.86 -12.69
CA ILE A 43 -3.55 0.44 -12.54
C ILE A 43 -4.53 -0.12 -11.51
N GLY A 44 -5.55 -0.83 -11.99
CA GLY A 44 -6.60 -1.32 -11.12
C GLY A 44 -7.41 -0.18 -10.50
N THR A 45 -7.72 -0.31 -9.23
CA THR A 45 -8.46 0.70 -8.46
C THR A 45 -7.47 1.58 -7.70
N PHE A 46 -7.65 2.89 -7.75
CA PHE A 46 -6.85 3.82 -7.00
C PHE A 46 -7.64 4.40 -5.82
N LEU A 47 -7.00 4.39 -4.64
CA LEU A 47 -7.53 4.98 -3.43
C LEU A 47 -6.52 6.04 -2.93
N GLN A 48 -6.94 7.30 -2.96
CA GLN A 48 -6.10 8.37 -2.43
C GLN A 48 -6.15 8.35 -0.91
N GLY A 49 -4.99 8.35 -0.27
CA GLY A 49 -4.92 8.32 1.19
C GLY A 49 -3.53 8.63 1.70
N ASP A 50 -3.48 9.08 2.94
CA ASP A 50 -2.25 9.49 3.61
C ASP A 50 -2.02 8.61 4.83
N ILE A 51 -0.98 7.78 4.79
CA ILE A 51 -0.62 6.90 5.91
C ILE A 51 0.25 7.60 6.97
N SER A 52 0.57 8.87 6.79
CA SER A 52 1.35 9.61 7.79
C SER A 52 0.53 10.01 9.02
N THR A 53 -0.80 9.87 8.95
CA THR A 53 -1.71 10.20 10.06
C THR A 53 -2.63 9.04 10.38
N GLN A 54 -3.06 8.95 11.64
CA GLN A 54 -4.01 7.90 12.04
C GLN A 54 -5.35 8.06 11.33
N ALA A 55 -5.83 9.30 11.15
CA ALA A 55 -7.08 9.56 10.42
C ALA A 55 -6.99 9.07 8.98
N GLY A 56 -5.87 9.30 8.31
CA GLY A 56 -5.65 8.82 6.95
C GLY A 56 -5.63 7.29 6.87
N VAL A 57 -4.98 6.64 7.81
CA VAL A 57 -4.98 5.17 7.90
C VAL A 57 -6.39 4.64 8.12
N ASP A 58 -7.15 5.24 9.03
CA ASP A 58 -8.52 4.80 9.31
C ASP A 58 -9.42 4.92 8.08
N GLU A 59 -9.30 6.00 7.32
CA GLU A 59 -10.05 6.18 6.08
C GLU A 59 -9.71 5.10 5.06
N ILE A 60 -8.43 4.77 4.90
CA ILE A 60 -7.96 3.72 4.00
C ILE A 60 -8.52 2.38 4.42
N VAL A 61 -8.39 2.03 5.69
CA VAL A 61 -8.87 0.74 6.22
C VAL A 61 -10.38 0.59 5.99
N ASN A 62 -11.15 1.65 6.24
CA ASN A 62 -12.60 1.60 6.06
C ASN A 62 -13.00 1.47 4.58
N ALA A 63 -12.19 1.97 3.66
CA ALA A 63 -12.48 1.91 2.24
C ALA A 63 -12.08 0.58 1.59
N LEU A 64 -11.21 -0.21 2.23
CA LEU A 64 -10.71 -1.45 1.65
C LEU A 64 -11.65 -2.63 1.92
N PRO A 65 -11.74 -3.59 0.98
CA PRO A 65 -12.59 -4.76 1.15
C PRO A 65 -11.98 -5.79 2.09
N ASP A 66 -12.81 -6.75 2.52
CA ASP A 66 -12.34 -7.98 3.15
C ASP A 66 -11.74 -8.93 2.10
N GLY A 67 -11.00 -9.91 2.54
CA GLY A 67 -10.47 -10.94 1.64
C GLY A 67 -9.25 -10.51 0.86
N ILE A 68 -8.46 -9.59 1.40
CA ILE A 68 -7.18 -9.18 0.80
C ILE A 68 -6.19 -10.34 0.85
N ASP A 69 -5.57 -10.64 -0.28
CA ASP A 69 -4.59 -11.72 -0.38
C ASP A 69 -3.17 -11.25 -0.03
N ALA A 70 -2.83 -10.03 -0.39
CA ALA A 70 -1.51 -9.48 -0.05
C ALA A 70 -1.58 -7.96 0.14
N LEU A 71 -0.81 -7.49 1.11
CA LEU A 71 -0.54 -6.08 1.33
C LEU A 71 0.95 -5.83 1.06
N CYS A 72 1.25 -5.02 0.05
CA CYS A 72 2.61 -4.63 -0.28
C CYS A 72 2.86 -3.20 0.22
N ASN A 73 3.60 -3.09 1.32
CA ASN A 73 3.96 -1.81 1.92
C ASN A 73 5.21 -1.25 1.23
N VAL A 74 4.99 -0.43 0.21
CA VAL A 74 6.07 0.19 -0.57
C VAL A 74 6.15 1.70 -0.31
N ALA A 75 5.05 2.33 0.14
CA ALA A 75 5.06 3.74 0.46
C ALA A 75 6.16 4.07 1.47
N GLY A 76 6.91 5.10 1.17
CA GLY A 76 7.98 5.56 2.02
C GLY A 76 8.60 6.82 1.45
N VAL A 77 9.35 7.52 2.25
CA VAL A 77 10.05 8.73 1.84
C VAL A 77 11.51 8.64 2.25
N SER A 78 12.38 9.31 1.50
CA SER A 78 13.77 9.51 1.93
C SER A 78 13.81 10.44 3.12
N GLY A 79 14.91 10.46 3.85
CA GLY A 79 15.08 11.36 4.99
C GLY A 79 15.09 12.86 4.64
N ALA A 80 15.01 13.23 3.37
CA ALA A 80 15.07 14.61 2.91
C ALA A 80 13.93 15.49 3.42
N GLY A 81 12.78 14.91 3.73
CA GLY A 81 11.62 15.62 4.28
C GLY A 81 11.64 15.81 5.80
N GLY A 82 12.70 15.35 6.47
CA GLY A 82 12.85 15.44 7.91
C GLY A 82 12.54 14.13 8.64
N ALA A 83 13.09 14.00 9.84
CA ALA A 83 12.99 12.76 10.61
C ALA A 83 11.55 12.42 11.03
N ALA A 84 10.77 13.44 11.41
CA ALA A 84 9.41 13.22 11.87
C ALA A 84 8.52 12.64 10.77
N LEU A 85 8.58 13.21 9.56
CA LEU A 85 7.81 12.70 8.43
C LEU A 85 8.28 11.30 8.01
N THR A 86 9.58 11.07 8.00
CA THR A 86 10.16 9.78 7.66
C THR A 86 9.67 8.70 8.60
N LEU A 87 9.68 8.93 9.92
CA LEU A 87 9.14 7.99 10.90
C LEU A 87 7.63 7.81 10.75
N ALA A 88 6.90 8.91 10.52
CA ALA A 88 5.45 8.83 10.39
C ALA A 88 5.02 7.94 9.24
N ILE A 89 5.74 7.94 8.12
CA ILE A 89 5.40 7.13 6.95
C ILE A 89 6.07 5.77 6.97
N ASN A 90 7.41 5.74 7.14
CA ASN A 90 8.18 4.50 6.94
C ASN A 90 8.03 3.50 8.07
N PHE A 91 7.61 3.95 9.25
CA PHE A 91 7.41 3.06 10.39
C PHE A 91 5.98 3.09 10.93
N PHE A 92 5.53 4.23 11.47
CA PHE A 92 4.23 4.29 12.12
C PHE A 92 3.07 4.10 11.15
N GLY A 93 3.13 4.68 9.96
CA GLY A 93 2.10 4.52 8.93
C GLY A 93 2.01 3.08 8.45
N LEU A 94 3.14 2.46 8.17
CA LEU A 94 3.22 1.05 7.77
C LEU A 94 2.65 0.15 8.87
N LYS A 95 3.05 0.38 10.12
CA LYS A 95 2.58 -0.40 11.26
C LYS A 95 1.06 -0.25 11.45
N ALA A 96 0.58 0.98 11.47
CA ALA A 96 -0.84 1.26 11.68
C ALA A 96 -1.71 0.66 10.57
N LEU A 97 -1.28 0.78 9.32
CA LEU A 97 -2.00 0.20 8.19
C LEU A 97 -2.02 -1.34 8.26
N SER A 98 -0.88 -1.95 8.55
CA SER A 98 -0.78 -3.40 8.66
C SER A 98 -1.67 -3.94 9.78
N GLU A 99 -1.67 -3.29 10.94
CA GLU A 99 -2.54 -3.66 12.06
C GLU A 99 -4.01 -3.44 11.74
N GLY A 100 -4.35 -2.32 11.11
CA GLY A 100 -5.72 -1.99 10.71
C GLY A 100 -6.29 -2.95 9.70
N LEU A 101 -5.46 -3.51 8.81
CA LEU A 101 -5.88 -4.45 7.78
C LEU A 101 -5.76 -5.92 8.19
N ALA A 102 -5.24 -6.22 9.39
CA ALA A 102 -5.00 -7.60 9.80
C ALA A 102 -6.25 -8.48 9.69
N ASN A 103 -7.42 -7.93 10.03
CA ASN A 103 -8.69 -8.67 9.95
C ASN A 103 -9.28 -8.72 8.53
N LYS A 104 -8.76 -7.94 7.60
CA LYS A 104 -9.19 -7.91 6.20
C LYS A 104 -8.32 -8.77 5.30
N ILE A 105 -7.13 -9.14 5.77
CA ILE A 105 -6.24 -10.05 5.07
C ILE A 105 -6.74 -11.47 5.36
N ARG A 106 -7.00 -12.22 4.28
CA ARG A 106 -7.52 -13.57 4.40
C ARG A 106 -6.50 -14.53 5.02
N THR A 107 -6.98 -15.63 5.59
CA THR A 107 -6.10 -16.71 6.07
C THR A 107 -5.21 -17.20 4.92
N GLY A 108 -3.92 -17.27 5.15
CA GLY A 108 -2.94 -17.62 4.11
C GLY A 108 -2.47 -16.45 3.26
N GLY A 109 -2.98 -15.25 3.54
CA GLY A 109 -2.51 -14.02 2.89
C GLY A 109 -1.13 -13.58 3.40
N SER A 110 -0.60 -12.54 2.78
CA SER A 110 0.76 -12.07 3.06
C SER A 110 0.83 -10.57 3.25
N ILE A 111 1.77 -10.15 4.09
CA ILE A 111 2.20 -8.75 4.18
C ILE A 111 3.65 -8.68 3.74
N ILE A 112 3.93 -7.87 2.73
CA ILE A 112 5.26 -7.71 2.17
C ILE A 112 5.72 -6.28 2.44
N ASN A 113 6.87 -6.14 3.08
CA ASN A 113 7.45 -4.84 3.38
C ASN A 113 8.70 -4.63 2.54
N VAL A 114 8.79 -3.47 1.89
CA VAL A 114 9.98 -3.07 1.15
C VAL A 114 10.80 -2.15 2.03
N ALA A 115 12.02 -2.58 2.33
CA ALA A 115 12.96 -1.80 3.13
C ALA A 115 14.05 -1.23 2.22
N SER A 116 14.59 -0.08 2.62
CA SER A 116 15.69 0.56 1.93
C SER A 116 16.86 0.76 2.88
N MET A 117 18.07 0.62 2.36
CA MET A 117 19.30 0.89 3.10
C MET A 117 19.77 2.35 2.94
N ALA A 118 19.08 3.13 2.13
CA ALA A 118 19.44 4.53 1.89
C ALA A 118 19.05 5.43 3.05
#